data_8d6546b7cf684c2036d1830451e4a6d4
#
_entry.id   8d6546b7cf684c2036d1830451e4a6d4
#
_cell.length_a   1.000
_cell.length_b   1.000
_cell.length_c   1.000
_cell.angle_alpha   90.00
_cell.angle_beta   90.00
_cell.angle_gamma   90.00
#
_symmetry.space_group_name_H-M   'P 1'
#
loop_
_entity.id
_entity.type
_entity.pdbx_description
1 polymer ?
#
loop_
_entity_poly.entity_id
_entity_poly.type
_entity_poly.pdbx_seq_one_letter_code
_entity_poly.pdbx_strand_id
1 'polypeptide(L)'
;LDSEDTVNPFTKSLLNTPSIFQREKIQPKENWGGILDRKYEILGMKDLYLDLGAKDQIVMMNISKLEVGEPVKLTTKGKRVIVTNQEEKNIAYLSLSSSEHWKTRLDSIHEARVFAFIKRSIEDVAEEYKSQCLFTSWEIPLIEIVV
;
A
#
# COMPACT_ATOMS: atom_id res chain seq x y z
N LEU A 1 -37.24 -11.15 16.16
CA LEU A 1 -36.56 -10.67 15.85
C LEU A 1 -35.77 -10.49 16.23
N ASP A 2 -36.38 -10.78 16.31
CA ASP A 2 -35.04 -10.65 16.64
C ASP A 2 -34.39 -9.41 16.03
N SER A 3 -34.03 -8.54 16.87
CA SER A 3 -33.49 -7.29 16.40
C SER A 3 -32.23 -7.51 15.59
N GLU A 4 -31.53 -8.58 15.89
CA GLU A 4 -30.31 -8.85 15.14
C GLU A 4 -30.62 -9.15 13.68
N ASP A 5 -31.72 -9.85 13.44
CA ASP A 5 -32.10 -10.13 12.07
C ASP A 5 -32.56 -8.89 11.35
N THR A 6 -32.96 -7.89 12.11
CA THR A 6 -33.40 -6.64 11.51
C THR A 6 -32.30 -5.62 11.43
N VAL A 7 -31.12 -5.98 11.89
CA VAL A 7 -29.98 -5.07 11.81
C VAL A 7 -29.67 -4.80 10.35
N ASN A 8 -29.29 -3.58 10.10
CA ASN A 8 -28.85 -3.15 8.79
C ASN A 8 -27.73 -4.07 8.30
N PRO A 9 -27.91 -4.75 7.17
CA PRO A 9 -26.86 -5.65 6.67
C PRO A 9 -25.51 -4.97 6.46
N PHE A 10 -25.54 -3.71 6.10
CA PHE A 10 -24.31 -2.95 5.91
C PHE A 10 -23.54 -2.83 7.23
N THR A 11 -24.24 -2.50 8.30
CA THR A 11 -23.63 -2.38 9.61
C THR A 11 -23.05 -3.71 10.07
N LYS A 12 -23.80 -4.78 9.88
CA LYS A 12 -23.33 -6.10 10.25
C LYS A 12 -22.08 -6.48 9.48
N SER A 13 -22.07 -6.19 8.18
CA SER A 13 -20.91 -6.48 7.35
C SER A 13 -19.69 -5.74 7.83
N LEU A 14 -19.84 -4.47 8.18
CA LEU A 14 -18.73 -3.68 8.68
C LEU A 14 -18.18 -4.23 9.98
N LEU A 15 -19.05 -4.70 10.87
CA LEU A 15 -18.61 -5.24 12.14
C LEU A 15 -17.81 -6.52 11.95
N ASN A 16 -18.08 -7.25 10.88
CA ASN A 16 -17.39 -8.49 10.59
C ASN A 16 -16.19 -8.33 9.68
N THR A 17 -15.98 -7.15 9.17
CA THR A 17 -14.84 -6.89 8.29
C THR A 17 -13.56 -6.83 9.13
N PRO A 18 -12.57 -7.67 8.82
CA PRO A 18 -11.42 -7.79 9.71
C PRO A 18 -10.48 -6.60 9.70
N SER A 19 -10.36 -5.89 8.61
CA SER A 19 -9.26 -4.95 8.46
C SER A 19 -9.38 -3.69 9.31
N ILE A 20 -10.10 -2.68 8.82
CA ILE A 20 -10.07 -1.36 9.41
C ILE A 20 -10.62 -1.35 10.83
N PHE A 21 -11.76 -2.01 11.03
CA PHE A 21 -12.40 -1.95 12.34
C PHE A 21 -11.60 -2.65 13.42
N GLN A 22 -10.85 -3.68 13.06
CA GLN A 22 -10.01 -4.34 14.06
C GLN A 22 -8.85 -3.46 14.48
N ARG A 23 -8.30 -2.68 13.57
CA ARG A 23 -7.26 -1.74 13.93
C ARG A 23 -7.76 -0.71 14.92
N GLU A 24 -8.98 -0.23 14.69
CA GLU A 24 -9.56 0.77 15.56
C GLU A 24 -9.91 0.24 16.93
N LYS A 25 -10.05 -1.08 17.04
CA LYS A 25 -10.42 -1.70 18.29
C LYS A 25 -9.25 -2.28 19.07
N ILE A 26 -8.06 -2.08 18.57
CA ILE A 26 -6.88 -2.56 19.29
C ILE A 26 -6.79 -1.84 20.62
N GLN A 27 -6.66 -2.62 21.68
CA GLN A 27 -6.56 -2.07 23.01
C GLN A 27 -5.14 -1.57 23.28
N PRO A 28 -5.00 -0.48 24.05
CA PRO A 28 -3.67 -0.04 24.45
C PRO A 28 -2.95 -1.13 25.20
N LYS A 29 -1.64 -1.22 24.96
CA LYS A 29 -0.77 -2.17 25.64
C LYS A 29 0.25 -1.40 26.45
N GLU A 30 1.03 -2.14 27.21
CA GLU A 30 2.02 -1.51 28.06
C GLU A 30 3.02 -0.67 27.28
N ASN A 31 3.35 -1.09 26.07
CA ASN A 31 4.27 -0.34 25.21
C ASN A 31 3.55 0.63 24.28
N TRP A 32 2.30 0.97 24.59
CA TRP A 32 1.51 1.84 23.76
C TRP A 32 2.15 3.21 23.57
N GLY A 33 2.76 3.74 24.62
CA GLY A 33 3.45 5.01 24.53
C GLY A 33 4.55 5.00 23.49
N GLY A 34 5.30 3.91 23.42
CA GLY A 34 6.35 3.79 22.41
C GLY A 34 5.79 3.79 21.00
N ILE A 35 4.63 3.17 20.81
CA ILE A 35 3.99 3.19 19.50
C ILE A 35 3.55 4.60 19.15
N LEU A 36 3.01 5.34 20.12
CA LEU A 36 2.56 6.70 19.87
C LEU A 36 3.72 7.65 19.55
N ASP A 37 4.90 7.33 20.01
CA ASP A 37 6.07 8.16 19.74
C ASP A 37 6.64 7.94 18.34
N ARG A 38 6.18 6.94 17.63
CA ARG A 38 6.67 6.65 16.29
C ARG A 38 5.90 7.46 15.27
N LYS A 39 6.59 7.81 14.22
CA LYS A 39 5.97 8.53 13.12
C LYS A 39 5.38 7.56 12.12
N TYR A 40 4.19 7.86 11.71
CA TYR A 40 3.53 7.15 10.63
C TYR A 40 3.63 7.99 9.37
N GLU A 41 4.03 7.37 8.27
CA GLU A 41 4.02 8.01 6.97
C GLU A 41 3.41 7.04 5.98
N ILE A 42 2.67 7.59 5.03
CA ILE A 42 2.01 6.77 4.01
C ILE A 42 2.55 7.18 2.66
N LEU A 43 3.02 6.17 1.91
CA LEU A 43 3.36 6.39 0.51
C LEU A 43 2.06 6.34 -0.28
N GLY A 44 1.60 7.51 -0.68
CA GLY A 44 0.37 7.66 -1.43
C GLY A 44 0.62 7.79 -2.91
N MET A 45 -0.43 8.18 -3.63
CA MET A 45 -0.35 8.26 -5.08
C MET A 45 0.73 9.21 -5.56
N LYS A 46 0.98 10.29 -4.84
CA LYS A 46 2.00 11.25 -5.26
C LYS A 46 3.43 10.74 -5.04
N ASP A 47 3.58 9.70 -4.26
CA ASP A 47 4.90 9.18 -3.91
C ASP A 47 5.31 8.00 -4.78
N LEU A 48 4.41 7.48 -5.57
CA LEU A 48 4.62 6.24 -6.32
C LEU A 48 4.59 6.48 -7.82
N TYR A 49 5.29 5.61 -8.54
CA TYR A 49 5.17 5.56 -9.98
C TYR A 49 3.89 4.78 -10.29
N LEU A 50 2.85 5.51 -10.65
CA LEU A 50 1.49 4.97 -10.70
C LEU A 50 1.25 3.96 -11.82
N ASP A 51 2.00 4.06 -12.89
CA ASP A 51 1.71 3.26 -14.08
C ASP A 51 2.63 2.06 -14.23
N LEU A 52 3.39 1.74 -13.19
CA LEU A 52 4.31 0.61 -13.25
C LEU A 52 3.58 -0.69 -13.55
N GLY A 53 2.48 -0.95 -12.84
CA GLY A 53 1.72 -2.17 -13.05
C GLY A 53 1.10 -2.27 -14.42
N ALA A 54 0.81 -1.13 -15.05
CA ALA A 54 0.24 -1.13 -16.38
C ALA A 54 1.26 -1.52 -17.45
N LYS A 55 2.54 -1.33 -17.16
CA LYS A 55 3.61 -1.52 -18.14
C LYS A 55 4.45 -2.77 -17.91
N ASP A 56 4.25 -3.46 -16.80
CA ASP A 56 5.09 -4.58 -16.41
C ASP A 56 4.22 -5.71 -15.90
N GLN A 57 4.15 -6.77 -16.71
CA GLN A 57 3.32 -7.92 -16.38
C GLN A 57 3.78 -8.62 -15.11
N ILE A 58 5.08 -8.67 -14.89
CA ILE A 58 5.63 -9.35 -13.71
C ILE A 58 5.24 -8.58 -12.45
N VAL A 59 5.38 -7.26 -12.49
CA VAL A 59 4.97 -6.42 -11.36
C VAL A 59 3.48 -6.57 -11.11
N MET A 60 2.67 -6.57 -12.16
CA MET A 60 1.23 -6.76 -12.03
C MET A 60 0.93 -8.08 -11.31
N MET A 61 1.61 -9.15 -11.69
CA MET A 61 1.41 -10.44 -11.06
C MET A 61 1.82 -10.42 -9.59
N ASN A 62 2.92 -9.75 -9.29
CA ASN A 62 3.37 -9.64 -7.90
C ASN A 62 2.35 -8.89 -7.06
N ILE A 63 1.81 -7.79 -7.60
CA ILE A 63 0.80 -7.00 -6.88
C ILE A 63 -0.46 -7.83 -6.64
N SER A 64 -0.86 -8.64 -7.61
CA SER A 64 -2.09 -9.41 -7.49
C SER A 64 -2.05 -10.42 -6.35
N LYS A 65 -0.88 -10.77 -5.88
CA LYS A 65 -0.72 -11.74 -4.78
C LYS A 65 -0.60 -11.07 -3.42
N LEU A 66 -0.57 -9.74 -3.37
CA LEU A 66 -0.43 -9.02 -2.11
C LEU A 66 -1.76 -8.92 -1.38
N GLU A 67 -1.68 -8.81 -0.07
CA GLU A 67 -2.84 -8.57 0.78
C GLU A 67 -2.58 -7.37 1.66
N VAL A 68 -3.66 -6.71 2.06
CA VAL A 68 -3.56 -5.60 3.01
C VAL A 68 -2.95 -6.12 4.31
N GLY A 69 -2.01 -5.37 4.85
CA GLY A 69 -1.31 -5.75 6.07
C GLY A 69 -0.04 -6.54 5.84
N GLU A 70 0.20 -6.96 4.61
CA GLU A 70 1.40 -7.76 4.33
C GLU A 70 2.66 -6.91 4.46
N PRO A 71 3.71 -7.43 5.13
CA PRO A 71 4.96 -6.68 5.27
C PRO A 71 5.67 -6.52 3.93
N VAL A 72 6.28 -5.36 3.76
CA VAL A 72 7.06 -5.07 2.56
C VAL A 72 8.37 -4.41 2.99
N LYS A 73 9.26 -4.23 2.02
CA LYS A 73 10.57 -3.68 2.28
C LYS A 73 10.90 -2.61 1.24
N LEU A 74 11.53 -1.54 1.68
CA LEU A 74 12.03 -0.51 0.80
C LEU A 74 13.52 -0.70 0.63
N THR A 75 13.99 -0.63 -0.62
CA THR A 75 15.41 -0.75 -0.91
C THR A 75 15.73 0.12 -2.11
N THR A 76 17.01 0.39 -2.31
CA THR A 76 17.42 1.22 -3.45
C THR A 76 17.69 0.36 -4.67
N LYS A 77 17.38 0.90 -5.83
CA LYS A 77 17.72 0.30 -7.10
C LYS A 77 18.04 1.43 -8.07
N GLY A 78 19.32 1.68 -8.27
CA GLY A 78 19.75 2.81 -9.06
C GLY A 78 19.35 4.11 -8.39
N LYS A 79 18.63 4.95 -9.12
CA LYS A 79 18.22 6.25 -8.62
C LYS A 79 16.92 6.21 -7.85
N ARG A 80 16.26 5.07 -7.84
CA ARG A 80 14.95 4.96 -7.21
C ARG A 80 15.00 4.08 -5.98
N VAL A 81 14.07 4.35 -5.08
CA VAL A 81 13.70 3.43 -4.03
C VAL A 81 12.57 2.58 -4.56
N ILE A 82 12.65 1.29 -4.35
CA ILE A 82 11.61 0.35 -4.76
C ILE A 82 11.04 -0.33 -3.54
N VAL A 83 9.83 -0.85 -3.69
CA VAL A 83 9.17 -1.63 -2.65
C VAL A 83 9.11 -3.07 -3.13
N THR A 84 9.51 -3.99 -2.25
CA THR A 84 9.50 -5.41 -2.58
C THR A 84 8.64 -6.16 -1.57
N ASN A 85 8.10 -7.29 -2.01
CA ASN A 85 7.34 -8.16 -1.11
C ASN A 85 8.30 -9.04 -0.31
N GLN A 86 7.74 -10.01 0.43
CA GLN A 86 8.55 -10.87 1.29
C GLN A 86 9.48 -11.78 0.50
N GLU A 87 9.20 -12.00 -0.78
CA GLU A 87 10.05 -12.78 -1.67
C GLU A 87 11.02 -11.91 -2.45
N GLU A 88 11.16 -10.65 -2.05
CA GLU A 88 12.05 -9.68 -2.67
C GLU A 88 11.70 -9.36 -4.12
N LYS A 89 10.42 -9.46 -4.46
CA LYS A 89 9.94 -9.14 -5.80
C LYS A 89 9.31 -7.76 -5.81
N ASN A 90 9.53 -7.03 -6.90
CA ASN A 90 9.05 -5.65 -7.03
C ASN A 90 7.54 -5.57 -7.02
N ILE A 91 7.02 -4.62 -6.26
CA ILE A 91 5.59 -4.32 -6.25
C ILE A 91 5.32 -2.83 -6.47
N ALA A 92 6.33 -1.98 -6.29
CA ALA A 92 6.15 -0.55 -6.50
C ALA A 92 7.50 0.13 -6.66
N TYR A 93 7.50 1.24 -7.39
CA TYR A 93 8.63 2.13 -7.47
C TYR A 93 8.19 3.47 -6.88
N LEU A 94 9.04 4.09 -6.09
CA LEU A 94 8.77 5.45 -5.67
C LEU A 94 9.08 6.41 -6.82
N SER A 95 8.42 7.56 -6.81
CA SER A 95 8.76 8.63 -7.73
C SER A 95 10.20 9.08 -7.47
N LEU A 96 10.77 9.82 -8.40
CA LEU A 96 12.15 10.27 -8.22
C LEU A 96 12.30 11.17 -7.00
N SER A 97 11.36 12.09 -6.78
CA SER A 97 11.42 12.98 -5.64
C SER A 97 11.23 12.23 -4.31
N SER A 98 10.32 11.28 -4.26
CA SER A 98 10.14 10.48 -3.06
C SER A 98 11.31 9.56 -2.82
N SER A 99 11.89 9.03 -3.89
CA SER A 99 13.10 8.21 -3.78
C SER A 99 14.24 9.00 -3.14
N GLU A 100 14.40 10.24 -3.56
CA GLU A 100 15.45 11.08 -3.01
C GLU A 100 15.23 11.35 -1.54
N HIS A 101 13.99 11.58 -1.16
CA HIS A 101 13.63 11.80 0.24
C HIS A 101 13.90 10.57 1.09
N TRP A 102 13.59 9.38 0.58
CA TRP A 102 13.68 8.16 1.37
C TRP A 102 15.04 7.49 1.36
N LYS A 103 15.89 7.76 0.37
CA LYS A 103 17.19 7.10 0.27
C LYS A 103 18.03 7.20 1.54
N THR A 104 18.00 8.37 2.17
CA THR A 104 18.78 8.58 3.39
C THR A 104 18.04 8.18 4.66
N ARG A 105 16.82 7.71 4.53
CA ARG A 105 15.98 7.38 5.68
C ARG A 105 15.63 5.90 5.78
N LEU A 106 16.17 5.09 4.88
CA LEU A 106 15.82 3.67 4.85
C LEU A 106 16.15 2.97 6.17
N ASP A 107 17.25 3.35 6.79
CA ASP A 107 17.65 2.73 8.04
C ASP A 107 16.76 3.11 9.21
N SER A 108 15.97 4.16 9.06
CA SER A 108 15.06 4.60 10.12
C SER A 108 13.72 3.89 10.06
N ILE A 109 13.47 3.12 9.01
CA ILE A 109 12.20 2.43 8.87
C ILE A 109 12.15 1.27 9.84
N HIS A 110 11.17 1.34 10.74
CA HIS A 110 10.94 0.26 11.68
C HIS A 110 10.08 -0.83 11.06
N GLU A 111 9.09 -0.43 10.28
CA GLU A 111 8.12 -1.35 9.73
C GLU A 111 7.48 -0.73 8.50
N ALA A 112 7.18 -1.56 7.50
CA ALA A 112 6.45 -1.13 6.31
C ALA A 112 5.47 -2.23 5.94
N ARG A 113 4.25 -1.84 5.60
CA ARG A 113 3.18 -2.78 5.26
C ARG A 113 2.29 -2.23 4.18
N VAL A 114 1.64 -3.12 3.44
CA VAL A 114 0.60 -2.71 2.50
C VAL A 114 -0.56 -2.14 3.30
N PHE A 115 -0.93 -0.93 3.00
CA PHE A 115 -2.01 -0.23 3.70
C PHE A 115 -3.33 -0.37 2.98
N ALA A 116 -3.32 -0.25 1.66
CA ALA A 116 -4.52 -0.28 0.84
C ALA A 116 -4.14 -0.47 -0.62
N PHE A 117 -5.13 -0.73 -1.46
CA PHE A 117 -4.93 -0.76 -2.90
C PHE A 117 -5.82 0.29 -3.54
N ILE A 118 -5.28 0.98 -4.54
CA ILE A 118 -6.04 1.92 -5.35
C ILE A 118 -6.10 1.37 -6.75
N LYS A 119 -7.27 1.45 -7.36
CA LYS A 119 -7.45 1.02 -8.74
C LYS A 119 -7.24 2.21 -9.66
N ARG A 120 -6.46 1.98 -10.70
CA ARG A 120 -6.22 2.97 -11.73
C ARG A 120 -6.57 2.37 -13.09
N SER A 121 -7.02 3.20 -14.01
CA SER A 121 -7.40 2.72 -15.34
C SER A 121 -6.60 3.46 -16.41
N ILE A 122 -6.62 2.92 -17.61
CA ILE A 122 -5.91 3.52 -18.74
C ILE A 122 -6.42 4.94 -19.02
N GLU A 123 -7.65 5.23 -18.61
CA GLU A 123 -8.21 6.56 -18.82
C GLU A 123 -7.57 7.62 -17.94
N ASP A 124 -6.89 7.18 -16.86
CA ASP A 124 -6.19 8.09 -15.98
C ASP A 124 -4.81 8.44 -16.50
N VAL A 125 -4.35 7.77 -17.54
CA VAL A 125 -3.00 7.94 -18.09
C VAL A 125 -3.04 9.01 -19.17
N ALA A 126 -1.98 9.82 -19.23
CA ALA A 126 -1.85 10.81 -20.28
C ALA A 126 -1.90 10.14 -21.66
N GLU A 127 -2.54 10.81 -22.60
CA GLU A 127 -2.82 10.24 -23.92
C GLU A 127 -1.55 9.70 -24.58
N GLU A 128 -0.45 10.42 -24.44
CA GLU A 128 0.82 10.06 -25.07
C GLU A 128 1.44 8.77 -24.52
N TYR A 129 1.01 8.32 -23.35
CA TYR A 129 1.58 7.12 -22.73
C TYR A 129 0.65 5.93 -22.77
N LYS A 130 -0.58 6.10 -23.29
CA LYS A 130 -1.56 5.01 -23.27
C LYS A 130 -1.12 3.80 -24.09
N SER A 131 -0.37 4.03 -25.15
CA SER A 131 0.09 2.93 -26.00
C SER A 131 1.10 2.03 -25.29
N GLN A 132 1.71 2.51 -24.20
CA GLN A 132 2.68 1.72 -23.46
C GLN A 132 2.01 0.80 -22.43
N CYS A 133 0.73 0.97 -22.19
CA CYS A 133 0.03 0.19 -21.19
C CYS A 133 -0.34 -1.18 -21.74
N LEU A 134 -0.03 -2.21 -20.95
CA LEU A 134 -0.38 -3.59 -21.30
C LEU A 134 -1.74 -3.97 -20.77
N PHE A 135 -2.28 -3.20 -19.84
CA PHE A 135 -3.55 -3.49 -19.17
C PHE A 135 -4.45 -2.28 -19.19
N THR A 136 -5.76 -2.51 -19.14
CA THR A 136 -6.72 -1.42 -19.09
C THR A 136 -7.00 -0.94 -17.67
N SER A 137 -6.67 -1.75 -16.69
CA SER A 137 -6.76 -1.34 -15.28
C SER A 137 -5.74 -2.15 -14.48
N TRP A 138 -5.30 -1.56 -13.38
CA TRP A 138 -4.32 -2.20 -12.49
C TRP A 138 -4.49 -1.63 -11.10
N GLU A 139 -3.87 -2.30 -10.14
CA GLU A 139 -3.91 -1.86 -8.76
C GLU A 139 -2.56 -1.29 -8.35
N ILE A 140 -2.60 -0.36 -7.42
CA ILE A 140 -1.41 0.26 -6.88
C ILE A 140 -1.43 0.06 -5.38
N PRO A 141 -0.41 -0.58 -4.80
CA PRO A 141 -0.38 -0.74 -3.34
C PRO A 141 0.10 0.54 -2.68
N LEU A 142 -0.65 1.00 -1.72
CA LEU A 142 -0.24 2.10 -0.86
C LEU A 142 0.44 1.49 0.36
N ILE A 143 1.50 2.12 0.80
CA ILE A 143 2.36 1.56 1.84
C ILE A 143 2.34 2.46 3.06
N GLU A 144 2.13 1.87 4.23
CA GLU A 144 2.31 2.60 5.49
C GLU A 144 3.68 2.27 6.05
N ILE A 145 4.34 3.28 6.57
CA ILE A 145 5.69 3.17 7.09
C ILE A 145 5.71 3.70 8.51
N VAL A 146 6.38 2.97 9.39
CA VAL A 146 6.61 3.40 10.77
C VAL A 146 8.10 3.63 10.91
N VAL A 147 8.46 4.85 11.28
CA VAL A 147 9.86 5.22 11.48
C VAL A 147 10.15 5.50 12.95
#